data_4a5fccae50206a3e24779a5c2eba3b75
#
_entry.id   4a5fccae50206a3e24779a5c2eba3b75
#
_cell.length_a   1.000
_cell.length_b   1.000
_cell.length_c   1.000
_cell.angle_alpha   90.00
_cell.angle_beta   90.00
_cell.angle_gamma   90.00
#
_symmetry.space_group_name_H-M   'P 1'
#
loop_
_entity.id
_entity.type
_entity.pdbx_description
1 polymer ?
#
loop_
_entity_poly.entity_id
_entity_poly.type
_entity_poly.pdbx_seq_one_letter_code
_entity_poly.pdbx_strand_id
1 'polypeptide(L)'
;EGRDAGAGTNGADKKSETDQNAAAGSEASAGANGGGQNGSQDQNRARPIDYGAADSARGGMRQKVTGIVTERGRVIPVRAVVLTTGTFLGGRIFIGEYDAPCGRLGEAGAYGLTASLRRLGFTTGRLKTGTPPRILKSSVDFSVLEEQPGDDEVIPFSFDDQKIERPMVPCHVVYTNPKTHEIIRANIGRSPLYSGKIHGVGPRYCPSIEDKVMRFAERERHQIFVEPEGLGTEEIYLNGLSSSLPESVQDQFLRTMTGFEKAVVSRPGYAVEYDYVEPTQLFPSLETKRVAGLFNAGQINGTSGYEEAAGQGLVAGINAGYYARAHKELCGPLVPADDEMGGRPASLEPGCFCPRFDFSQADADAMADASQKTAAVLNKKLKEAQEAAGFARFHSIPEYKPLILGRDEAYIGVLIDDLVTLGTKEPYRMFTARAEYRLKLRYDDADRRLAKKAFEAGLKSQAQYEAVLKKYEQVAEASALLEKNPEAQNPGFAPNVWAHALVDVKYKYYIEKQDRRVEKMHRLENLRIPQNFDYGSIPSLSAESRGKLESVRPLTLGQASRISGIRNSDIMLLMVYLK
;
A
#
# COMPACT_ATOMS: atom_id res chain seq x y z
N GLU A 1 -25.70 54.28 23.45
CA GLU A 1 -24.64 55.31 23.56
C GLU A 1 -23.31 54.64 23.14
N GLY A 2 -22.62 54.89 22.10
CA GLY A 2 -22.64 56.01 21.18
C GLY A 2 -21.24 56.14 20.61
N ARG A 3 -21.19 56.18 19.26
CA ARG A 3 -20.17 56.85 18.40
C ARG A 3 -18.80 56.22 18.29
N ASP A 4 -18.31 56.01 17.17
CA ASP A 4 -18.14 56.52 15.82
C ASP A 4 -16.68 56.41 15.40
N ALA A 5 -16.54 55.91 14.21
CA ALA A 5 -15.80 56.41 13.07
C ALA A 5 -14.26 56.24 12.98
N GLY A 6 -13.87 55.84 11.81
CA GLY A 6 -12.57 56.10 11.19
C GLY A 6 -12.09 55.00 10.27
N ALA A 7 -12.52 54.92 9.14
CA ALA A 7 -12.09 55.03 7.75
C ALA A 7 -10.58 55.23 7.56
N GLY A 8 -9.97 54.40 6.71
CA GLY A 8 -8.61 54.56 6.24
C GLY A 8 -8.24 53.54 5.16
N THR A 9 -8.62 53.88 3.93
CA THR A 9 -8.19 53.37 2.62
C THR A 9 -6.68 53.54 2.38
N ASN A 10 -6.11 52.59 1.66
CA ASN A 10 -5.06 52.68 0.60
C ASN A 10 -4.40 51.33 0.49
N GLY A 11 -4.40 50.56 -0.56
CA GLY A 11 -4.24 50.96 -1.96
C GLY A 11 -2.75 50.96 -2.31
N ALA A 12 -2.24 49.85 -2.83
CA ALA A 12 -1.09 49.92 -3.74
C ALA A 12 -0.88 48.58 -4.48
N ASP A 13 -1.26 48.62 -5.73
CA ASP A 13 -0.71 47.80 -6.80
C ASP A 13 0.81 47.82 -6.82
N LYS A 14 1.46 46.70 -7.11
CA LYS A 14 2.69 46.69 -7.86
C LYS A 14 2.75 45.50 -8.82
N LYS A 15 2.54 45.83 -10.09
CA LYS A 15 3.06 45.15 -11.27
C LYS A 15 4.59 45.34 -11.31
N SER A 16 5.27 44.31 -11.78
CA SER A 16 6.52 44.40 -12.59
C SER A 16 6.96 42.95 -12.84
N GLU A 17 7.55 42.56 -13.88
CA GLU A 17 7.91 43.04 -15.20
C GLU A 17 8.34 41.81 -15.99
N THR A 18 7.97 41.78 -17.20
CA THR A 18 8.44 40.92 -18.28
C THR A 18 9.92 41.12 -18.51
N ASP A 19 10.67 40.02 -18.72
CA ASP A 19 11.87 40.10 -19.55
C ASP A 19 11.82 39.05 -20.65
N GLN A 20 11.70 39.57 -21.83
CA GLN A 20 11.99 38.97 -23.13
C GLN A 20 13.51 38.94 -23.29
N ASN A 21 14.04 37.86 -23.81
CA ASN A 21 15.14 37.96 -24.73
C ASN A 21 15.08 36.89 -25.82
N ALA A 22 15.11 37.40 -27.02
CA ALA A 22 14.95 36.77 -28.30
C ALA A 22 16.27 36.28 -28.89
N ALA A 23 16.16 35.25 -29.69
CA ALA A 23 16.70 35.02 -31.04
C ALA A 23 18.21 35.11 -31.33
N ALA A 24 18.69 34.05 -31.91
CA ALA A 24 19.43 33.90 -33.18
C ALA A 24 19.76 32.42 -33.36
N GLY A 25 19.41 31.67 -34.34
CA GLY A 25 19.38 31.87 -35.77
C GLY A 25 20.67 31.36 -36.39
N SER A 26 20.71 30.12 -36.92
CA SER A 26 21.49 29.80 -38.12
C SER A 26 21.04 28.45 -38.73
N GLU A 27 20.56 28.57 -39.94
CA GLU A 27 20.33 27.48 -40.91
C GLU A 27 21.66 26.97 -41.46
N ALA A 28 21.71 25.67 -41.78
CA ALA A 28 22.39 25.12 -42.96
C ALA A 28 22.18 23.62 -42.97
N SER A 29 21.54 23.12 -43.84
CA SER A 29 21.60 22.68 -45.22
C SER A 29 21.63 21.16 -45.33
N ALA A 30 20.78 20.68 -46.24
CA ALA A 30 20.49 19.31 -46.62
C ALA A 30 21.69 18.54 -47.19
N GLY A 31 21.68 17.22 -47.02
CA GLY A 31 22.49 16.28 -47.77
C GLY A 31 21.88 14.90 -47.69
N ALA A 32 21.17 14.50 -48.74
CA ALA A 32 20.71 13.12 -48.94
C ALA A 32 21.88 12.23 -49.37
N ASN A 33 21.99 11.02 -48.83
CA ASN A 33 22.15 9.82 -49.64
C ASN A 33 22.43 8.55 -48.80
N GLY A 34 21.82 7.46 -49.23
CA GLY A 34 22.47 6.16 -49.24
C GLY A 34 22.01 5.14 -48.20
N GLY A 35 21.24 4.18 -48.65
CA GLY A 35 20.77 3.03 -47.90
C GLY A 35 21.89 2.15 -47.32
N GLY A 36 21.55 1.52 -46.22
CA GLY A 36 22.37 0.52 -45.57
C GLY A 36 21.51 -0.16 -44.51
N GLN A 37 20.92 -1.29 -44.84
CA GLN A 37 20.39 -2.22 -43.87
C GLN A 37 21.54 -2.69 -42.98
N ASN A 38 21.53 -2.32 -41.75
CA ASN A 38 22.25 -3.03 -40.70
C ASN A 38 21.40 -2.98 -39.43
N GLY A 39 20.94 -4.14 -39.01
CA GLY A 39 20.29 -4.36 -37.74
C GLY A 39 21.21 -4.00 -36.59
N SER A 40 21.08 -2.80 -36.08
CA SER A 40 21.65 -2.45 -34.77
C SER A 40 20.75 -3.03 -33.70
N GLN A 41 21.15 -4.17 -33.15
CA GLN A 41 20.62 -4.71 -31.92
C GLN A 41 20.63 -3.61 -30.86
N ASP A 42 19.48 -3.42 -30.29
CA ASP A 42 19.18 -2.47 -29.21
C ASP A 42 20.07 -2.77 -27.98
N GLN A 43 21.27 -2.21 -27.94
CA GLN A 43 22.23 -2.35 -26.84
C GLN A 43 21.87 -1.55 -25.59
N ASN A 44 20.71 -0.88 -25.59
CA ASN A 44 20.23 -0.05 -24.49
C ASN A 44 19.16 -0.71 -23.61
N ARG A 45 18.99 -2.04 -23.69
CA ARG A 45 18.19 -2.74 -22.68
C ARG A 45 18.94 -2.68 -21.35
N ALA A 46 18.41 -1.90 -20.40
CA ALA A 46 18.88 -1.89 -19.02
C ALA A 46 19.03 -3.35 -18.52
N ARG A 47 20.24 -3.73 -18.14
CA ARG A 47 20.48 -5.06 -17.55
C ARG A 47 19.58 -5.22 -16.33
N PRO A 48 18.98 -6.38 -16.10
CA PRO A 48 18.20 -6.63 -14.89
C PRO A 48 18.99 -6.27 -13.63
N ILE A 49 18.32 -5.80 -12.58
CA ILE A 49 18.97 -5.62 -11.28
C ILE A 49 19.38 -7.01 -10.80
N ASP A 50 20.66 -7.24 -10.68
CA ASP A 50 21.18 -8.45 -10.04
C ASP A 50 21.02 -8.28 -8.52
N TYR A 51 19.92 -8.79 -7.99
CA TYR A 51 19.64 -8.81 -6.56
C TYR A 51 20.53 -9.82 -5.81
N GLY A 52 21.16 -10.78 -6.54
CA GLY A 52 22.12 -11.74 -5.99
C GLY A 52 23.55 -11.20 -5.91
N ALA A 53 23.99 -10.32 -6.85
CA ALA A 53 25.31 -9.68 -6.77
C ALA A 53 25.41 -8.70 -5.58
N ALA A 54 24.27 -8.31 -5.00
CA ALA A 54 24.24 -7.57 -3.74
C ALA A 54 24.85 -8.33 -2.56
N ASP A 55 24.87 -9.65 -2.61
CA ASP A 55 25.37 -10.50 -1.53
C ASP A 55 26.91 -10.62 -1.54
N SER A 56 27.55 -10.53 -2.71
CA SER A 56 29.01 -10.66 -2.85
C SER A 56 29.78 -9.36 -2.60
N ALA A 57 29.12 -8.20 -2.71
CA ALA A 57 29.78 -6.90 -2.61
C ALA A 57 29.88 -6.32 -1.18
N ARG A 58 29.12 -6.87 -0.23
CA ARG A 58 29.29 -6.57 1.21
C ARG A 58 30.16 -7.67 1.79
N GLY A 59 31.33 -7.41 2.27
CA GLY A 59 32.21 -8.38 2.92
C GLY A 59 31.58 -9.16 4.12
N GLY A 60 30.24 -9.20 4.23
CA GLY A 60 29.43 -10.01 5.10
C GLY A 60 28.24 -10.57 4.30
N MET A 61 28.04 -11.88 4.32
CA MET A 61 26.89 -12.55 3.72
C MET A 61 25.59 -11.98 4.28
N ARG A 62 24.67 -11.54 3.39
CA ARG A 62 23.30 -11.20 3.75
C ARG A 62 22.64 -12.41 4.39
N GLN A 63 22.00 -12.22 5.55
CA GLN A 63 21.24 -13.29 6.19
C GLN A 63 20.12 -13.77 5.27
N LYS A 64 19.69 -15.01 5.43
CA LYS A 64 18.69 -15.65 4.59
C LYS A 64 17.67 -16.37 5.45
N VAL A 65 16.39 -16.30 5.03
CA VAL A 65 15.34 -17.09 5.66
C VAL A 65 15.54 -18.57 5.30
N THR A 66 15.56 -19.43 6.32
CA THR A 66 15.57 -20.89 6.17
C THR A 66 14.37 -21.55 6.82
N GLY A 67 13.73 -20.86 7.78
CA GLY A 67 12.57 -21.38 8.49
C GLY A 67 11.92 -20.32 9.38
N ILE A 68 10.76 -20.65 9.90
CA ILE A 68 10.09 -19.90 10.96
C ILE A 68 9.93 -20.78 12.20
N VAL A 69 10.02 -20.16 13.37
CA VAL A 69 9.79 -20.83 14.65
C VAL A 69 8.48 -20.31 15.22
N THR A 70 7.55 -21.22 15.45
CA THR A 70 6.25 -20.88 16.05
C THR A 70 6.39 -20.64 17.55
N GLU A 71 5.39 -20.00 18.18
CA GLU A 71 5.34 -19.76 19.61
C GLU A 71 5.47 -21.06 20.44
N ARG A 72 5.03 -22.21 19.89
CA ARG A 72 5.15 -23.54 20.52
C ARG A 72 6.47 -24.23 20.23
N GLY A 73 7.46 -23.54 19.66
CA GLY A 73 8.79 -24.07 19.35
C GLY A 73 8.87 -24.93 18.08
N ARG A 74 7.76 -25.08 17.32
CA ARG A 74 7.80 -25.84 16.06
C ARG A 74 8.57 -25.05 15.01
N VAL A 75 9.57 -25.68 14.39
CA VAL A 75 10.31 -25.14 13.25
C VAL A 75 9.64 -25.56 11.96
N ILE A 76 9.32 -24.60 11.10
CA ILE A 76 8.75 -24.82 9.77
C ILE A 76 9.77 -24.35 8.74
N PRO A 77 10.40 -25.26 7.95
CA PRO A 77 11.33 -24.89 6.90
C PRO A 77 10.59 -24.17 5.78
N VAL A 78 11.15 -23.04 5.31
CA VAL A 78 10.56 -22.23 4.24
C VAL A 78 11.65 -21.67 3.33
N ARG A 79 11.32 -21.35 2.09
CA ARG A 79 12.18 -20.65 1.14
C ARG A 79 11.99 -19.14 1.17
N ALA A 80 10.78 -18.71 1.43
CA ALA A 80 10.41 -17.30 1.54
C ALA A 80 9.33 -17.12 2.60
N VAL A 81 9.28 -15.93 3.19
CA VAL A 81 8.26 -15.51 4.16
C VAL A 81 7.72 -14.15 3.74
N VAL A 82 6.41 -13.99 3.78
CA VAL A 82 5.74 -12.69 3.65
C VAL A 82 5.09 -12.33 4.98
N LEU A 83 5.53 -11.25 5.60
CA LEU A 83 4.96 -10.74 6.85
C LEU A 83 3.80 -9.78 6.53
N THR A 84 2.61 -10.12 7.01
CA THR A 84 1.36 -9.34 6.81
C THR A 84 0.64 -9.15 8.15
N THR A 85 1.37 -8.66 9.14
CA THR A 85 0.99 -8.70 10.55
C THR A 85 -0.16 -7.77 10.94
N GLY A 86 -0.57 -6.86 10.07
CA GLY A 86 -1.63 -5.90 10.38
C GLY A 86 -1.33 -5.10 11.65
N THR A 87 -2.30 -5.04 12.56
CA THR A 87 -2.19 -4.37 13.87
C THR A 87 -1.65 -5.28 14.98
N PHE A 88 -1.28 -6.53 14.64
CA PHE A 88 -0.88 -7.51 15.66
C PHE A 88 0.59 -7.38 16.10
N LEU A 89 1.48 -6.84 15.27
CA LEU A 89 2.90 -6.71 15.59
C LEU A 89 3.09 -5.75 16.78
N GLY A 90 3.42 -6.30 17.96
CA GLY A 90 3.51 -5.55 19.20
C GLY A 90 2.20 -4.82 19.56
N GLY A 91 1.05 -5.39 19.15
CA GLY A 91 -0.26 -4.77 19.23
C GLY A 91 -0.72 -4.50 20.66
N ARG A 92 -1.29 -3.32 20.94
CA ARG A 92 -1.91 -2.95 22.22
C ARG A 92 -3.16 -2.13 21.96
N ILE A 93 -4.29 -2.58 22.50
CA ILE A 93 -5.58 -1.89 22.37
C ILE A 93 -5.84 -0.99 23.58
N PHE A 94 -6.66 0.05 23.38
CA PHE A 94 -7.02 1.03 24.40
C PHE A 94 -8.50 1.39 24.29
N ILE A 95 -9.22 1.34 25.43
CA ILE A 95 -10.63 1.73 25.57
C ILE A 95 -10.75 2.51 26.89
N GLY A 96 -10.66 3.83 26.86
CA GLY A 96 -10.59 4.65 28.06
C GLY A 96 -9.42 4.25 28.97
N GLU A 97 -9.74 3.84 30.18
CA GLU A 97 -8.78 3.41 31.18
C GLU A 97 -8.24 1.99 30.93
N TYR A 98 -8.98 1.16 30.19
CA TYR A 98 -8.60 -0.21 29.86
C TYR A 98 -7.58 -0.25 28.72
N ASP A 99 -6.57 -1.08 28.87
CA ASP A 99 -5.63 -1.43 27.81
C ASP A 99 -5.20 -2.90 27.91
N ALA A 100 -4.90 -3.52 26.77
CA ALA A 100 -4.50 -4.92 26.73
C ALA A 100 -3.51 -5.20 25.59
N PRO A 101 -2.62 -6.20 25.73
CA PRO A 101 -1.66 -6.63 24.72
C PRO A 101 -2.33 -7.42 23.58
N CYS A 102 -3.16 -6.76 22.80
CA CYS A 102 -3.98 -7.31 21.74
C CYS A 102 -3.71 -6.63 20.39
N GLY A 103 -3.75 -7.39 19.30
CA GLY A 103 -3.75 -6.83 17.96
C GLY A 103 -5.15 -6.38 17.52
N ARG A 104 -6.18 -7.05 18.04
CA ARG A 104 -7.60 -6.76 17.91
C ARG A 104 -8.30 -7.15 19.20
N LEU A 105 -9.45 -6.57 19.51
CA LEU A 105 -10.19 -6.88 20.75
C LEU A 105 -10.45 -8.40 20.87
N GLY A 106 -9.95 -8.99 21.95
CA GLY A 106 -10.03 -10.43 22.22
C GLY A 106 -8.96 -11.29 21.51
N GLU A 107 -8.04 -10.69 20.75
CA GLU A 107 -7.00 -11.43 20.02
C GLU A 107 -5.60 -10.94 20.40
N ALA A 108 -4.75 -11.86 20.88
CA ALA A 108 -3.42 -11.55 21.38
C ALA A 108 -2.49 -10.91 20.33
N GLY A 109 -1.65 -9.98 20.73
CA GLY A 109 -0.63 -9.37 19.89
C GLY A 109 0.60 -10.27 19.68
N ALA A 110 1.34 -10.06 18.60
CA ALA A 110 2.54 -10.80 18.22
C ALA A 110 3.83 -10.08 18.70
N TYR A 111 4.22 -10.29 19.95
CA TYR A 111 5.37 -9.61 20.56
C TYR A 111 6.72 -10.26 20.23
N GLY A 112 6.76 -11.59 20.19
CA GLY A 112 7.98 -12.34 19.88
C GLY A 112 8.54 -12.02 18.49
N LEU A 113 7.68 -11.72 17.52
CA LEU A 113 8.09 -11.35 16.17
C LEU A 113 8.78 -9.98 16.13
N THR A 114 8.27 -8.97 16.85
CA THR A 114 8.96 -7.67 16.99
C THR A 114 10.37 -7.84 17.55
N ALA A 115 10.51 -8.62 18.63
CA ALA A 115 11.81 -8.89 19.23
C ALA A 115 12.75 -9.59 18.24
N SER A 116 12.24 -10.53 17.45
CA SER A 116 13.00 -11.23 16.41
C SER A 116 13.50 -10.27 15.32
N LEU A 117 12.62 -9.40 14.80
CA LEU A 117 12.98 -8.39 13.79
C LEU A 117 14.05 -7.43 14.31
N ARG A 118 13.93 -6.97 15.57
CA ARG A 118 14.95 -6.10 16.19
C ARG A 118 16.31 -6.80 16.34
N ARG A 119 16.33 -8.10 16.72
CA ARG A 119 17.58 -8.89 16.77
C ARG A 119 18.23 -9.03 15.39
N LEU A 120 17.43 -9.12 14.33
CA LEU A 120 17.92 -9.11 12.94
C LEU A 120 18.37 -7.71 12.47
N GLY A 121 18.31 -6.70 13.35
CA GLY A 121 18.80 -5.34 13.10
C GLY A 121 17.80 -4.45 12.35
N PHE A 122 16.52 -4.83 12.27
CA PHE A 122 15.50 -3.95 11.70
C PHE A 122 15.17 -2.77 12.62
N THR A 123 15.11 -1.59 12.04
CA THR A 123 14.57 -0.39 12.70
C THR A 123 13.05 -0.49 12.67
N THR A 124 12.44 -0.39 13.84
CA THR A 124 10.99 -0.40 14.01
C THR A 124 10.53 0.92 14.61
N GLY A 125 9.33 1.32 14.28
CA GLY A 125 8.63 2.44 14.90
C GLY A 125 7.26 2.01 15.40
N ARG A 126 6.44 2.96 15.88
CA ARG A 126 5.14 2.68 16.43
C ARG A 126 4.10 3.60 15.83
N LEU A 127 2.99 3.03 15.34
CA LEU A 127 1.87 3.74 14.76
C LEU A 127 0.58 3.41 15.51
N LYS A 128 -0.43 4.25 15.33
CA LYS A 128 -1.75 4.09 15.92
C LYS A 128 -2.83 4.10 14.84
N THR A 129 -3.82 3.27 15.00
CA THR A 129 -5.09 3.37 14.28
C THR A 129 -6.25 3.22 15.26
N GLY A 130 -7.48 3.23 14.77
CA GLY A 130 -8.67 3.02 15.58
C GLY A 130 -9.78 2.34 14.79
N THR A 131 -10.76 1.83 15.51
CA THR A 131 -11.97 1.26 14.95
C THR A 131 -13.20 1.85 15.65
N PRO A 132 -14.32 2.05 14.93
CA PRO A 132 -15.57 2.49 15.55
C PRO A 132 -16.24 1.35 16.32
N PRO A 133 -17.22 1.67 17.16
CA PRO A 133 -18.10 0.67 17.77
C PRO A 133 -18.91 -0.05 16.67
N ARG A 134 -19.30 -1.28 16.96
CA ARG A 134 -20.33 -2.03 16.22
C ARG A 134 -21.60 -2.02 17.02
N ILE A 135 -22.72 -1.85 16.33
CA ILE A 135 -24.05 -1.88 16.93
C ILE A 135 -24.89 -2.96 16.25
N LEU A 136 -25.91 -3.46 16.96
CA LEU A 136 -26.82 -4.44 16.39
C LEU A 136 -27.81 -3.76 15.43
N LYS A 137 -27.98 -4.32 14.24
CA LYS A 137 -28.90 -3.87 13.21
C LYS A 137 -30.33 -3.73 13.74
N SER A 138 -30.79 -4.72 14.51
CA SER A 138 -32.12 -4.74 15.13
C SER A 138 -32.39 -3.62 16.15
N SER A 139 -31.33 -2.92 16.59
CA SER A 139 -31.42 -1.79 17.53
C SER A 139 -31.37 -0.42 16.88
N VAL A 140 -31.35 -0.37 15.55
CA VAL A 140 -31.30 0.87 14.76
C VAL A 140 -32.67 1.14 14.12
N ASP A 141 -33.15 2.37 14.23
CA ASP A 141 -34.33 2.83 13.48
C ASP A 141 -33.89 3.40 12.12
N PHE A 142 -33.88 2.54 11.12
CA PHE A 142 -33.52 2.94 9.76
C PHE A 142 -34.55 3.85 9.08
N SER A 143 -35.79 3.90 9.59
CA SER A 143 -36.86 4.69 8.96
C SER A 143 -36.64 6.20 9.00
N VAL A 144 -35.75 6.66 9.92
CA VAL A 144 -35.39 8.06 10.12
C VAL A 144 -34.00 8.42 9.56
N LEU A 145 -33.29 7.44 9.00
CA LEU A 145 -31.95 7.64 8.44
C LEU A 145 -32.02 7.91 6.93
N GLU A 146 -31.10 8.73 6.46
CA GLU A 146 -30.91 8.98 5.02
C GLU A 146 -30.27 7.74 4.38
N GLU A 147 -30.96 7.14 3.39
CA GLU A 147 -30.41 6.04 2.62
C GLU A 147 -29.34 6.54 1.65
N GLN A 148 -28.19 5.87 1.63
CA GLN A 148 -27.10 6.08 0.69
C GLN A 148 -27.02 4.87 -0.25
N PRO A 149 -27.69 4.92 -1.42
CA PRO A 149 -27.63 3.84 -2.40
C PRO A 149 -26.25 3.73 -3.01
N GLY A 150 -25.97 2.61 -3.66
CA GLY A 150 -24.83 2.46 -4.56
C GLY A 150 -25.06 3.18 -5.89
N ASP A 151 -24.13 2.99 -6.83
CA ASP A 151 -24.25 3.51 -8.19
C ASP A 151 -25.40 2.82 -8.94
N ASP A 152 -26.12 3.56 -9.78
CA ASP A 152 -27.20 3.03 -10.62
C ASP A 152 -26.64 2.04 -11.65
N GLU A 153 -25.45 2.33 -12.18
CA GLU A 153 -24.69 1.47 -13.07
C GLU A 153 -23.38 1.03 -12.40
N VAL A 154 -23.30 -0.25 -12.04
CA VAL A 154 -22.11 -0.81 -11.38
C VAL A 154 -21.11 -1.28 -12.40
N ILE A 155 -19.99 -0.54 -12.51
CA ILE A 155 -18.87 -0.90 -13.37
C ILE A 155 -17.94 -1.86 -12.57
N PRO A 156 -17.67 -3.09 -13.07
CA PRO A 156 -16.73 -3.99 -12.43
C PRO A 156 -15.31 -3.41 -12.35
N PHE A 157 -14.61 -3.67 -11.24
CA PHE A 157 -13.17 -3.37 -11.16
C PHE A 157 -12.32 -4.36 -11.95
N SER A 158 -12.78 -5.60 -12.13
CA SER A 158 -12.14 -6.61 -12.95
C SER A 158 -12.40 -6.36 -14.42
N PHE A 159 -11.37 -6.41 -15.27
CA PHE A 159 -11.51 -6.34 -16.73
C PHE A 159 -12.02 -7.65 -17.35
N ASP A 160 -12.03 -8.74 -16.58
CA ASP A 160 -12.51 -10.06 -17.03
C ASP A 160 -14.04 -10.19 -16.80
N ASP A 161 -14.64 -9.34 -15.96
CA ASP A 161 -16.07 -9.31 -15.66
C ASP A 161 -16.78 -8.26 -16.50
N GLN A 162 -17.97 -8.60 -17.02
CA GLN A 162 -18.80 -7.67 -17.79
C GLN A 162 -19.84 -6.96 -16.96
N LYS A 163 -20.34 -7.61 -15.91
CA LYS A 163 -21.34 -7.06 -14.98
C LYS A 163 -21.21 -7.67 -13.60
N ILE A 164 -21.75 -6.95 -12.62
CA ILE A 164 -21.87 -7.42 -11.24
C ILE A 164 -23.29 -7.97 -11.03
N GLU A 165 -23.38 -9.24 -10.69
CA GLU A 165 -24.65 -9.92 -10.36
C GLU A 165 -24.65 -10.32 -8.88
N ARG A 166 -25.02 -9.40 -8.01
CA ARG A 166 -25.16 -9.64 -6.57
C ARG A 166 -26.22 -8.71 -5.97
N PRO A 167 -26.84 -9.05 -4.81
CA PRO A 167 -27.69 -8.10 -4.10
C PRO A 167 -26.90 -6.84 -3.74
N MET A 168 -27.44 -5.68 -4.08
CA MET A 168 -26.91 -4.39 -3.65
C MET A 168 -27.59 -4.00 -2.34
N VAL A 169 -26.79 -3.68 -1.33
CA VAL A 169 -27.27 -3.27 -0.01
C VAL A 169 -26.84 -1.83 0.22
N PRO A 170 -27.80 -0.91 0.40
CA PRO A 170 -27.46 0.48 0.66
C PRO A 170 -26.83 0.65 2.04
N CYS A 171 -25.96 1.66 2.17
CA CYS A 171 -25.58 2.22 3.45
C CYS A 171 -26.61 3.28 3.87
N HIS A 172 -26.49 3.75 5.11
CA HIS A 172 -27.27 4.88 5.60
C HIS A 172 -26.34 5.94 6.17
N VAL A 173 -26.83 7.15 6.28
CA VAL A 173 -26.10 8.28 6.84
C VAL A 173 -26.78 8.76 8.11
N VAL A 174 -25.97 9.01 9.13
CA VAL A 174 -26.39 9.66 10.37
C VAL A 174 -25.36 10.72 10.75
N TYR A 175 -25.77 11.67 11.56
CA TYR A 175 -24.89 12.75 11.99
C TYR A 175 -24.76 12.78 13.50
N THR A 176 -23.55 13.12 13.98
CA THR A 176 -23.39 13.58 15.37
C THR A 176 -24.11 14.92 15.54
N ASN A 177 -24.35 15.35 16.77
CA ASN A 177 -25.05 16.59 17.10
C ASN A 177 -24.37 17.29 18.30
N PRO A 178 -24.78 18.52 18.68
CA PRO A 178 -24.18 19.25 19.79
C PRO A 178 -24.15 18.47 21.10
N LYS A 179 -25.18 17.68 21.42
CA LYS A 179 -25.26 16.84 22.62
C LYS A 179 -24.23 15.71 22.58
N THR A 180 -24.05 15.08 21.40
CA THR A 180 -22.99 14.10 21.15
C THR A 180 -21.62 14.72 21.45
N HIS A 181 -21.38 15.93 20.93
CA HIS A 181 -20.11 16.64 21.09
C HIS A 181 -19.86 17.08 22.54
N GLU A 182 -20.91 17.48 23.26
CA GLU A 182 -20.82 17.82 24.70
C GLU A 182 -20.35 16.64 25.53
N ILE A 183 -20.94 15.46 25.34
CA ILE A 183 -20.55 14.23 26.04
C ILE A 183 -19.10 13.88 25.74
N ILE A 184 -18.66 13.97 24.47
CA ILE A 184 -17.29 13.70 24.08
C ILE A 184 -16.32 14.69 24.74
N ARG A 185 -16.60 16.00 24.70
CA ARG A 185 -15.76 17.03 25.34
C ARG A 185 -15.66 16.86 26.84
N ALA A 186 -16.77 16.55 27.52
CA ALA A 186 -16.79 16.31 28.96
C ALA A 186 -15.93 15.13 29.40
N ASN A 187 -15.70 14.15 28.48
CA ASN A 187 -14.93 12.94 28.76
C ASN A 187 -13.56 12.90 28.07
N ILE A 188 -13.11 14.00 27.44
CA ILE A 188 -11.88 14.01 26.62
C ILE A 188 -10.64 13.58 27.39
N GLY A 189 -10.53 13.93 28.68
CA GLY A 189 -9.43 13.54 29.56
C GLY A 189 -9.34 12.03 29.84
N ARG A 190 -10.43 11.28 29.52
CA ARG A 190 -10.47 9.82 29.65
C ARG A 190 -10.07 9.10 28.35
N SER A 191 -9.86 9.86 27.26
CA SER A 191 -9.33 9.31 26.02
C SER A 191 -7.85 8.96 26.19
N PRO A 192 -7.42 7.73 25.86
CA PRO A 192 -6.00 7.32 25.91
C PRO A 192 -5.08 8.21 25.04
N LEU A 193 -5.61 8.80 23.99
CA LEU A 193 -4.89 9.73 23.13
C LEU A 193 -4.59 11.05 23.86
N TYR A 194 -5.57 11.60 24.59
CA TYR A 194 -5.45 12.89 25.28
C TYR A 194 -4.84 12.77 26.67
N SER A 195 -4.91 11.58 27.29
CA SER A 195 -4.23 11.29 28.56
C SER A 195 -2.75 10.93 28.41
N GLY A 196 -2.23 10.87 27.18
CA GLY A 196 -0.82 10.54 26.92
C GLY A 196 -0.44 9.07 27.05
N LYS A 197 -1.41 8.15 27.15
CA LYS A 197 -1.14 6.70 27.14
C LYS A 197 -0.71 6.18 25.78
N ILE A 198 -1.23 6.78 24.69
CA ILE A 198 -0.90 6.44 23.31
C ILE A 198 0.27 7.32 22.86
N HIS A 199 1.33 6.68 22.39
CA HIS A 199 2.54 7.34 21.86
C HIS A 199 2.65 7.26 20.34
N GLY A 200 1.96 6.30 19.71
CA GLY A 200 1.98 6.07 18.26
C GLY A 200 1.31 7.20 17.50
N VAL A 201 1.91 7.58 16.36
CA VAL A 201 1.33 8.58 15.46
C VAL A 201 0.11 7.99 14.76
N GLY A 202 -1.02 8.70 14.83
CA GLY A 202 -2.27 8.31 14.19
C GLY A 202 -2.37 8.75 12.73
N PRO A 203 -3.30 8.17 11.95
CA PRO A 203 -3.51 8.55 10.56
C PRO A 203 -4.09 9.96 10.46
N ARG A 204 -3.48 10.80 9.63
CA ARG A 204 -3.88 12.21 9.43
C ARG A 204 -5.31 12.36 8.88
N TYR A 205 -5.72 11.42 8.02
CA TYR A 205 -6.95 11.52 7.24
C TYR A 205 -8.11 10.67 7.78
N CYS A 206 -7.91 9.96 8.87
CA CYS A 206 -8.96 9.22 9.58
C CYS A 206 -8.84 9.49 11.09
N PRO A 207 -9.08 10.74 11.53
CA PRO A 207 -9.04 11.09 12.95
C PRO A 207 -10.18 10.39 13.69
N SER A 208 -9.98 10.10 14.97
CA SER A 208 -11.05 9.62 15.84
C SER A 208 -12.14 10.68 15.99
N ILE A 209 -13.32 10.29 16.47
CA ILE A 209 -14.41 11.26 16.66
C ILE A 209 -14.02 12.32 17.69
N GLU A 210 -13.23 11.95 18.71
CA GLU A 210 -12.68 12.88 19.69
C GLU A 210 -11.80 13.94 19.01
N ASP A 211 -10.92 13.52 18.10
CA ASP A 211 -10.09 14.43 17.31
C ASP A 211 -10.91 15.36 16.42
N LYS A 212 -11.97 14.85 15.79
CA LYS A 212 -12.86 15.65 14.96
C LYS A 212 -13.56 16.73 15.78
N VAL A 213 -14.13 16.34 16.92
CA VAL A 213 -14.87 17.25 17.82
C VAL A 213 -13.97 18.33 18.43
N MET A 214 -12.70 17.99 18.72
CA MET A 214 -11.73 18.94 19.29
C MET A 214 -11.10 19.86 18.24
N ARG A 215 -10.70 19.31 17.09
CA ARG A 215 -10.01 20.08 16.02
C ARG A 215 -10.94 20.94 15.19
N PHE A 216 -12.20 20.54 15.06
CA PHE A 216 -13.24 21.23 14.28
C PHE A 216 -14.39 21.61 15.20
N ALA A 217 -14.06 22.31 16.28
CA ALA A 217 -15.00 22.67 17.36
C ALA A 217 -16.17 23.56 16.88
N GLU A 218 -15.98 24.26 15.76
CA GLU A 218 -16.97 25.09 15.08
C GLU A 218 -18.02 24.29 14.31
N ARG A 219 -17.75 22.99 14.03
CA ARG A 219 -18.70 22.12 13.33
C ARG A 219 -19.73 21.57 14.29
N GLU A 220 -21.00 21.78 14.01
CA GLU A 220 -22.10 21.28 14.83
C GLU A 220 -22.38 19.80 14.63
N ARG A 221 -21.93 19.21 13.52
CA ARG A 221 -22.15 17.80 13.18
C ARG A 221 -21.00 17.20 12.35
N HIS A 222 -20.82 15.90 12.50
CA HIS A 222 -19.96 15.08 11.67
C HIS A 222 -20.77 13.95 11.05
N GLN A 223 -20.54 13.67 9.79
CA GLN A 223 -21.17 12.58 9.05
C GLN A 223 -20.59 11.23 9.48
N ILE A 224 -21.49 10.26 9.65
CA ILE A 224 -21.19 8.86 9.97
C ILE A 224 -21.93 7.99 8.98
N PHE A 225 -21.24 7.05 8.35
CA PHE A 225 -21.87 6.04 7.51
C PHE A 225 -22.23 4.82 8.35
N VAL A 226 -23.43 4.33 8.13
CA VAL A 226 -24.02 3.17 8.82
C VAL A 226 -23.94 2.01 7.83
N GLU A 227 -22.95 1.16 8.00
CA GLU A 227 -22.55 0.15 7.00
C GLU A 227 -22.80 -1.26 7.55
N PRO A 228 -23.62 -2.11 6.90
CA PRO A 228 -23.68 -3.52 7.24
C PRO A 228 -22.32 -4.21 7.07
N GLU A 229 -21.82 -4.94 8.07
CA GLU A 229 -20.54 -5.67 7.93
C GLU A 229 -20.66 -6.88 6.98
N GLY A 230 -21.87 -7.30 6.65
CA GLY A 230 -22.14 -8.37 5.70
C GLY A 230 -23.63 -8.71 5.61
N LEU A 231 -24.00 -9.54 4.64
CA LEU A 231 -25.40 -9.91 4.40
C LEU A 231 -25.99 -10.82 5.49
N GLY A 232 -25.17 -11.61 6.15
CA GLY A 232 -25.58 -12.60 7.16
C GLY A 232 -25.22 -12.23 8.59
N THR A 233 -24.93 -10.95 8.88
CA THR A 233 -24.58 -10.49 10.23
C THR A 233 -25.53 -9.41 10.72
N GLU A 234 -25.76 -9.39 12.03
CA GLU A 234 -26.48 -8.31 12.73
C GLU A 234 -25.58 -7.09 13.05
N GLU A 235 -24.26 -7.17 12.77
CA GLU A 235 -23.34 -6.10 13.11
C GLU A 235 -23.32 -5.00 12.04
N ILE A 236 -23.45 -3.78 12.52
CA ILE A 236 -23.33 -2.53 11.75
C ILE A 236 -22.04 -1.84 12.14
N TYR A 237 -21.25 -1.48 11.13
CA TYR A 237 -20.03 -0.68 11.24
C TYR A 237 -20.36 0.82 11.12
N LEU A 238 -19.84 1.64 12.05
CA LEU A 238 -20.11 3.07 12.10
C LEU A 238 -18.92 3.86 11.55
N ASN A 239 -18.76 3.88 10.23
CA ASN A 239 -17.63 4.51 9.58
C ASN A 239 -17.60 6.01 9.83
N GLY A 240 -16.45 6.49 10.35
CA GLY A 240 -16.26 7.89 10.75
C GLY A 240 -16.42 8.16 12.23
N LEU A 241 -16.82 7.13 13.03
CA LEU A 241 -17.05 7.23 14.48
C LEU A 241 -16.00 6.47 15.31
N SER A 242 -14.79 6.26 14.80
CA SER A 242 -13.71 5.64 15.56
C SER A 242 -13.49 6.38 16.87
N SER A 243 -13.45 5.64 18.00
CA SER A 243 -13.30 6.22 19.33
C SER A 243 -12.45 5.33 20.22
N SER A 244 -11.74 5.95 21.16
CA SER A 244 -11.05 5.24 22.24
C SER A 244 -11.58 5.63 23.62
N LEU A 245 -12.68 6.37 23.68
CA LEU A 245 -13.36 6.70 24.94
C LEU A 245 -13.87 5.43 25.64
N PRO A 246 -14.10 5.47 26.96
CA PRO A 246 -14.67 4.35 27.70
C PRO A 246 -16.00 3.85 27.10
N GLU A 247 -16.29 2.57 27.20
CA GLU A 247 -17.52 1.95 26.68
C GLU A 247 -18.78 2.68 27.13
N SER A 248 -18.87 3.01 28.41
CA SER A 248 -20.01 3.75 28.96
C SER A 248 -20.22 5.14 28.35
N VAL A 249 -19.14 5.77 27.88
CA VAL A 249 -19.20 7.08 27.19
C VAL A 249 -19.62 6.86 25.74
N GLN A 250 -19.15 5.78 25.11
CA GLN A 250 -19.57 5.42 23.76
C GLN A 250 -21.08 5.13 23.73
N ASP A 251 -21.62 4.39 24.68
CA ASP A 251 -23.06 4.16 24.82
C ASP A 251 -23.86 5.47 24.95
N GLN A 252 -23.36 6.39 25.75
CA GLN A 252 -24.03 7.69 25.99
C GLN A 252 -24.08 8.53 24.72
N PHE A 253 -22.95 8.74 24.03
CA PHE A 253 -22.95 9.60 22.86
C PHE A 253 -23.66 8.97 21.66
N LEU A 254 -23.59 7.65 21.48
CA LEU A 254 -24.32 6.92 20.43
C LEU A 254 -25.83 7.17 20.54
N ARG A 255 -26.41 7.06 21.72
CA ARG A 255 -27.84 7.22 21.95
C ARG A 255 -28.35 8.66 21.82
N THR A 256 -27.46 9.63 21.60
CA THR A 256 -27.85 11.01 21.25
C THR A 256 -28.10 11.21 19.76
N MET A 257 -27.67 10.26 18.93
CA MET A 257 -27.78 10.36 17.46
C MET A 257 -29.14 9.85 17.01
N THR A 258 -29.74 10.54 16.03
CA THR A 258 -31.06 10.18 15.47
C THR A 258 -31.05 8.75 14.95
N GLY A 259 -32.07 7.96 15.33
CA GLY A 259 -32.21 6.54 14.96
C GLY A 259 -31.36 5.58 15.79
N PHE A 260 -30.53 6.10 16.72
CA PHE A 260 -29.66 5.30 17.60
C PHE A 260 -30.08 5.37 19.09
N GLU A 261 -31.22 5.93 19.40
CA GLU A 261 -31.71 6.12 20.78
C GLU A 261 -31.77 4.81 21.57
N LYS A 262 -31.98 3.69 20.85
CA LYS A 262 -32.05 2.33 21.40
C LYS A 262 -30.85 1.47 21.00
N ALA A 263 -29.79 2.08 20.46
CA ALA A 263 -28.65 1.33 19.94
C ALA A 263 -28.02 0.42 21.02
N VAL A 264 -27.74 -0.80 20.64
CA VAL A 264 -27.05 -1.81 21.45
C VAL A 264 -25.68 -2.02 20.85
N VAL A 265 -24.63 -1.71 21.61
CA VAL A 265 -23.25 -1.91 21.21
C VAL A 265 -22.89 -3.39 21.35
N SER A 266 -22.56 -4.06 20.25
CA SER A 266 -22.05 -5.44 20.24
C SER A 266 -20.54 -5.47 20.51
N ARG A 267 -19.81 -4.48 20.04
CA ARG A 267 -18.36 -4.29 20.27
C ARG A 267 -18.04 -2.81 20.42
N PRO A 268 -17.32 -2.41 21.48
CA PRO A 268 -16.89 -1.02 21.62
C PRO A 268 -15.87 -0.64 20.57
N GLY A 269 -15.80 0.63 20.24
CA GLY A 269 -14.68 1.21 19.52
C GLY A 269 -13.42 1.22 20.37
N TYR A 270 -12.25 1.15 19.74
CA TYR A 270 -10.96 1.19 20.42
C TYR A 270 -9.86 1.79 19.55
N ALA A 271 -8.84 2.31 20.20
CA ALA A 271 -7.57 2.57 19.54
C ALA A 271 -6.66 1.35 19.63
N VAL A 272 -5.82 1.16 18.65
CA VAL A 272 -4.76 0.15 18.68
C VAL A 272 -3.44 0.78 18.26
N GLU A 273 -2.40 0.58 19.07
CA GLU A 273 -1.02 0.82 18.71
C GLU A 273 -0.37 -0.47 18.23
N TYR A 274 0.51 -0.37 17.26
CA TYR A 274 1.24 -1.51 16.71
C TYR A 274 2.62 -1.07 16.20
N ASP A 275 3.54 -2.03 16.15
CA ASP A 275 4.86 -1.79 15.60
C ASP A 275 4.84 -1.87 14.06
N TYR A 276 5.70 -1.10 13.42
CA TYR A 276 5.99 -1.20 11.99
C TYR A 276 7.50 -1.25 11.76
N VAL A 277 7.90 -1.73 10.60
CA VAL A 277 9.29 -1.73 10.13
C VAL A 277 9.46 -0.54 9.20
N GLU A 278 10.52 0.26 9.41
CA GLU A 278 10.83 1.38 8.53
C GLU A 278 10.98 0.90 7.08
N PRO A 279 10.09 1.32 6.14
CA PRO A 279 9.99 0.72 4.82
C PRO A 279 11.18 1.04 3.89
N THR A 280 12.02 2.02 4.21
CA THR A 280 13.28 2.27 3.48
C THR A 280 14.27 1.10 3.57
N GLN A 281 14.03 0.14 4.49
CA GLN A 281 14.77 -1.10 4.61
C GLN A 281 14.33 -2.19 3.61
N LEU A 282 13.38 -1.87 2.73
CA LEU A 282 12.89 -2.77 1.67
C LEU A 282 13.44 -2.37 0.30
N PHE A 283 13.56 -3.38 -0.56
CA PHE A 283 13.68 -3.17 -2.00
C PHE A 283 12.31 -2.86 -2.62
N PRO A 284 12.24 -2.34 -3.86
CA PRO A 284 10.97 -2.17 -4.57
C PRO A 284 10.19 -3.46 -4.83
N SER A 285 10.83 -4.62 -4.67
CA SER A 285 10.19 -5.94 -4.66
C SER A 285 9.44 -6.25 -3.37
N LEU A 286 9.53 -5.38 -2.36
CA LEU A 286 9.11 -5.56 -0.97
C LEU A 286 9.90 -6.64 -0.20
N GLU A 287 10.97 -7.17 -0.79
CA GLU A 287 11.96 -7.96 -0.08
C GLU A 287 12.80 -7.09 0.84
N THR A 288 13.14 -7.60 2.03
CA THR A 288 13.97 -6.83 2.96
C THR A 288 15.42 -6.76 2.49
N LYS A 289 16.08 -5.61 2.68
CA LYS A 289 17.49 -5.41 2.34
C LYS A 289 18.44 -6.21 3.25
N ARG A 290 17.99 -6.61 4.45
CA ARG A 290 18.81 -7.29 5.47
C ARG A 290 18.76 -8.80 5.38
N VAL A 291 17.59 -9.36 5.06
CA VAL A 291 17.35 -10.80 5.09
C VAL A 291 16.76 -11.22 3.75
N ALA A 292 17.48 -12.06 3.02
CA ALA A 292 17.04 -12.60 1.74
C ALA A 292 15.86 -13.57 1.94
N GLY A 293 14.86 -13.49 1.07
CA GLY A 293 13.65 -14.30 1.14
C GLY A 293 12.64 -13.83 2.18
N LEU A 294 12.87 -12.71 2.87
CA LEU A 294 11.91 -12.09 3.79
C LEU A 294 11.27 -10.88 3.13
N PHE A 295 9.95 -10.89 3.04
CA PHE A 295 9.13 -9.83 2.44
C PHE A 295 8.16 -9.26 3.47
N ASN A 296 7.85 -7.97 3.36
CA ASN A 296 6.85 -7.31 4.19
C ASN A 296 5.75 -6.71 3.33
N ALA A 297 4.49 -6.78 3.79
CA ALA A 297 3.37 -6.15 3.09
C ALA A 297 2.30 -5.64 4.06
N GLY A 298 1.68 -4.50 3.71
CA GLY A 298 0.60 -3.89 4.47
C GLY A 298 1.07 -3.01 5.62
N GLN A 299 0.36 -3.05 6.74
CA GLN A 299 0.58 -2.14 7.88
C GLN A 299 1.97 -2.24 8.49
N ILE A 300 2.64 -3.38 8.40
CA ILE A 300 4.02 -3.56 8.85
C ILE A 300 5.00 -2.59 8.15
N ASN A 301 4.64 -2.08 6.97
CA ASN A 301 5.40 -1.09 6.21
C ASN A 301 4.92 0.36 6.46
N GLY A 302 4.07 0.57 7.47
CA GLY A 302 3.59 1.91 7.84
C GLY A 302 2.43 2.43 7.00
N THR A 303 1.69 1.58 6.28
CA THR A 303 0.44 1.95 5.59
C THR A 303 -0.78 1.71 6.47
N SER A 304 -1.91 2.36 6.18
CA SER A 304 -3.13 2.23 6.98
C SER A 304 -4.40 1.93 6.17
N GLY A 305 -4.31 1.74 4.84
CA GLY A 305 -5.46 1.46 3.98
C GLY A 305 -5.53 0.01 3.52
N TYR A 306 -6.75 -0.44 3.22
CA TYR A 306 -6.99 -1.80 2.70
C TYR A 306 -6.37 -1.97 1.32
N GLU A 307 -6.53 -0.98 0.45
CA GLU A 307 -6.02 -0.98 -0.91
C GLU A 307 -4.49 -0.99 -0.93
N GLU A 308 -3.87 -0.21 -0.05
CA GLU A 308 -2.41 -0.20 0.12
C GLU A 308 -1.90 -1.57 0.57
N ALA A 309 -2.61 -2.23 1.50
CA ALA A 309 -2.24 -3.56 1.97
C ALA A 309 -2.41 -4.62 0.87
N ALA A 310 -3.51 -4.56 0.11
CA ALA A 310 -3.78 -5.46 -1.01
C ALA A 310 -2.73 -5.33 -2.12
N GLY A 311 -2.39 -4.11 -2.53
CA GLY A 311 -1.37 -3.85 -3.55
C GLY A 311 0.01 -4.33 -3.15
N GLN A 312 0.42 -4.09 -1.89
CA GLN A 312 1.69 -4.59 -1.36
C GLN A 312 1.67 -6.13 -1.25
N GLY A 313 0.58 -6.71 -0.73
CA GLY A 313 0.42 -8.16 -0.59
C GLY A 313 0.55 -8.87 -1.93
N LEU A 314 -0.06 -8.33 -2.98
CA LEU A 314 0.03 -8.85 -4.34
C LEU A 314 1.48 -8.87 -4.84
N VAL A 315 2.18 -7.74 -4.77
CA VAL A 315 3.57 -7.62 -5.25
C VAL A 315 4.53 -8.48 -4.42
N ALA A 316 4.41 -8.45 -3.10
CA ALA A 316 5.24 -9.27 -2.21
C ALA A 316 5.01 -10.77 -2.43
N GLY A 317 3.76 -11.20 -2.61
CA GLY A 317 3.41 -12.59 -2.87
C GLY A 317 3.97 -13.10 -4.20
N ILE A 318 3.86 -12.32 -5.29
CA ILE A 318 4.45 -12.64 -6.59
C ILE A 318 5.97 -12.81 -6.45
N ASN A 319 6.62 -11.84 -5.83
CA ASN A 319 8.09 -11.82 -5.69
C ASN A 319 8.60 -12.92 -4.75
N ALA A 320 7.88 -13.21 -3.67
CA ALA A 320 8.20 -14.34 -2.79
C ALA A 320 8.06 -15.69 -3.53
N GLY A 321 7.04 -15.82 -4.39
CA GLY A 321 6.86 -16.99 -5.26
C GLY A 321 8.01 -17.14 -6.27
N TYR A 322 8.46 -16.06 -6.89
CA TYR A 322 9.62 -16.06 -7.78
C TYR A 322 10.91 -16.42 -7.04
N TYR A 323 11.11 -15.80 -5.87
CA TYR A 323 12.26 -16.10 -5.02
C TYR A 323 12.31 -17.60 -4.65
N ALA A 324 11.19 -18.15 -4.18
CA ALA A 324 11.09 -19.54 -3.79
C ALA A 324 11.32 -20.54 -4.94
N ARG A 325 10.96 -20.15 -6.18
CA ARG A 325 11.22 -20.95 -7.39
C ARG A 325 12.68 -20.91 -7.83
N ALA A 326 13.31 -19.74 -7.77
CA ALA A 326 14.71 -19.57 -8.15
C ALA A 326 15.65 -20.28 -7.18
N HIS A 327 15.27 -20.43 -5.91
CA HIS A 327 16.11 -20.99 -4.84
C HIS A 327 15.66 -22.39 -4.39
N LYS A 328 15.38 -23.29 -5.33
CA LYS A 328 14.89 -24.66 -5.05
C LYS A 328 15.84 -25.48 -4.16
N GLU A 329 17.14 -25.30 -4.29
CA GLU A 329 18.17 -26.09 -3.62
C GLU A 329 18.38 -25.74 -2.12
N LEU A 330 17.70 -24.71 -1.63
CA LEU A 330 17.88 -24.19 -0.27
C LEU A 330 17.09 -24.90 0.82
N CYS A 331 16.30 -25.88 0.45
CA CYS A 331 15.62 -26.78 1.38
C CYS A 331 16.38 -28.11 1.48
N GLY A 332 17.64 -28.08 1.89
CA GLY A 332 18.26 -29.24 2.49
C GLY A 332 17.48 -29.65 3.75
N PRO A 333 17.57 -30.93 4.20
CA PRO A 333 16.99 -31.29 5.47
C PRO A 333 17.55 -30.33 6.53
N LEU A 334 16.66 -29.68 7.31
CA LEU A 334 17.09 -28.95 8.49
C LEU A 334 17.73 -30.00 9.39
N VAL A 335 19.04 -29.93 9.53
CA VAL A 335 19.72 -30.60 10.64
C VAL A 335 19.04 -30.01 11.90
N PRO A 336 18.49 -30.83 12.81
CA PRO A 336 18.08 -30.33 14.11
C PRO A 336 19.29 -29.57 14.65
N ALA A 337 19.06 -28.32 15.08
CA ALA A 337 20.11 -27.62 15.82
C ALA A 337 20.39 -28.48 17.03
N ASP A 338 21.55 -29.11 17.01
CA ASP A 338 22.08 -29.80 18.19
C ASP A 338 21.99 -28.80 19.35
N ASP A 339 21.66 -29.32 20.54
CA ASP A 339 21.33 -28.62 21.79
C ASP A 339 22.38 -27.60 22.32
N GLU A 340 23.28 -27.09 21.50
CA GLU A 340 24.31 -26.12 21.91
C GLU A 340 23.86 -24.66 21.92
N MET A 341 22.69 -24.34 21.42
CA MET A 341 22.05 -23.06 21.73
C MET A 341 20.95 -23.25 22.80
N GLY A 342 21.39 -23.71 23.97
CA GLY A 342 20.63 -23.83 25.21
C GLY A 342 20.10 -22.49 25.76
N GLY A 343 19.48 -21.71 24.93
CA GLY A 343 18.66 -20.56 25.30
C GLY A 343 17.20 -20.96 25.15
N ARG A 344 16.59 -21.50 26.20
CA ARG A 344 15.15 -21.34 26.40
C ARG A 344 14.82 -19.88 26.05
N PRO A 345 13.78 -19.60 25.24
CA PRO A 345 13.33 -18.23 25.05
C PRO A 345 13.17 -17.61 26.43
N ALA A 346 13.85 -16.48 26.67
CA ALA A 346 13.80 -15.78 27.93
C ALA A 346 12.35 -15.76 28.41
N SER A 347 12.14 -16.26 29.61
CA SER A 347 10.85 -16.33 30.27
C SER A 347 10.12 -15.01 30.03
N LEU A 348 8.95 -15.09 29.42
CA LEU A 348 7.97 -14.00 29.38
C LEU A 348 7.87 -13.45 30.80
N GLU A 349 8.03 -12.15 30.95
CA GLU A 349 7.88 -11.46 32.23
C GLU A 349 6.60 -11.92 32.91
N PRO A 350 6.59 -12.14 34.25
CA PRO A 350 5.39 -12.55 34.96
C PRO A 350 4.34 -11.43 34.88
N GLY A 351 3.33 -11.62 34.08
CA GLY A 351 2.25 -10.65 33.84
C GLY A 351 1.51 -10.81 32.52
N CYS A 352 2.03 -11.54 31.56
CA CYS A 352 1.27 -11.91 30.36
C CYS A 352 0.30 -13.06 30.68
N PHE A 353 -0.95 -12.71 30.96
CA PHE A 353 -2.03 -13.66 31.10
C PHE A 353 -2.44 -14.14 29.69
N CYS A 354 -1.75 -15.14 29.18
CA CYS A 354 -2.31 -15.99 28.14
C CYS A 354 -3.23 -17.02 28.82
N PRO A 355 -4.51 -17.09 28.49
CA PRO A 355 -5.32 -18.22 28.93
C PRO A 355 -4.64 -19.49 28.41
N ARG A 356 -4.15 -20.33 29.30
CA ARG A 356 -3.69 -21.67 28.98
C ARG A 356 -4.94 -22.45 28.56
N PHE A 357 -5.16 -22.60 27.26
CA PHE A 357 -5.99 -23.67 26.77
C PHE A 357 -5.16 -24.94 26.92
N ASP A 358 -5.48 -25.75 27.93
CA ASP A 358 -4.95 -27.10 28.04
C ASP A 358 -5.63 -27.96 26.95
N PHE A 359 -5.00 -27.98 25.76
CA PHE A 359 -5.33 -28.96 24.74
C PHE A 359 -4.70 -30.29 25.11
N SER A 360 -5.47 -31.35 25.14
CA SER A 360 -4.93 -32.71 25.27
C SER A 360 -4.12 -33.08 24.03
N GLN A 361 -3.15 -34.01 24.15
CA GLN A 361 -2.39 -34.51 23.00
C GLN A 361 -3.32 -35.01 21.89
N ALA A 362 -4.49 -35.60 22.25
CA ALA A 362 -5.51 -36.03 21.30
C ALA A 362 -6.11 -34.87 20.50
N ASP A 363 -6.30 -33.69 21.11
CA ASP A 363 -6.79 -32.50 20.40
C ASP A 363 -5.74 -31.94 19.44
N ALA A 364 -4.48 -31.99 19.83
CA ALA A 364 -3.35 -31.58 18.98
C ALA A 364 -3.20 -32.50 17.75
N ASP A 365 -3.36 -33.81 17.94
CA ASP A 365 -3.30 -34.81 16.87
C ASP A 365 -4.53 -34.68 15.93
N ALA A 366 -5.73 -34.44 16.49
CA ALA A 366 -6.94 -34.19 15.71
C ALA A 366 -6.85 -32.91 14.88
N MET A 367 -6.26 -31.83 15.43
CA MET A 367 -6.01 -30.58 14.69
C MET A 367 -4.94 -30.77 13.61
N ALA A 368 -3.92 -31.59 13.86
CA ALA A 368 -2.89 -31.90 12.86
C ALA A 368 -3.49 -32.71 11.69
N ASP A 369 -4.34 -33.69 11.98
CA ASP A 369 -5.04 -34.49 10.97
C ASP A 369 -6.06 -33.66 10.18
N ALA A 370 -6.83 -32.79 10.85
CA ALA A 370 -7.73 -31.84 10.20
C ALA A 370 -6.95 -30.83 9.30
N SER A 371 -5.80 -30.36 9.76
CA SER A 371 -4.92 -29.48 9.00
C SER A 371 -4.35 -30.17 7.75
N GLN A 372 -3.93 -31.45 7.87
CA GLN A 372 -3.47 -32.23 6.73
C GLN A 372 -4.58 -32.51 5.72
N LYS A 373 -5.78 -32.85 6.18
CA LYS A 373 -6.96 -33.06 5.32
C LYS A 373 -7.36 -31.77 4.61
N THR A 374 -7.37 -30.64 5.33
CA THR A 374 -7.64 -29.32 4.75
C THR A 374 -6.58 -28.93 3.71
N ALA A 375 -5.30 -29.15 4.02
CA ALA A 375 -4.20 -28.91 3.09
C ALA A 375 -4.29 -29.81 1.84
N ALA A 376 -4.68 -31.07 2.00
CA ALA A 376 -4.87 -31.99 0.87
C ALA A 376 -6.04 -31.56 -0.04
N VAL A 377 -7.18 -31.12 0.56
CA VAL A 377 -8.33 -30.58 -0.18
C VAL A 377 -7.98 -29.28 -0.88
N LEU A 378 -7.24 -28.38 -0.21
CA LEU A 378 -6.79 -27.11 -0.79
C LEU A 378 -5.82 -27.35 -1.94
N ASN A 379 -4.85 -28.26 -1.78
CA ASN A 379 -3.90 -28.62 -2.82
C ASN A 379 -4.60 -29.29 -4.02
N LYS A 380 -5.62 -30.10 -3.79
CA LYS A 380 -6.44 -30.70 -4.85
C LYS A 380 -7.21 -29.62 -5.62
N LYS A 381 -7.90 -28.70 -4.92
CA LYS A 381 -8.62 -27.56 -5.54
C LYS A 381 -7.67 -26.61 -6.27
N LEU A 382 -6.48 -26.36 -5.72
CA LEU A 382 -5.46 -25.53 -6.36
C LEU A 382 -4.97 -26.19 -7.66
N LYS A 383 -4.75 -27.51 -7.64
CA LYS A 383 -4.36 -28.27 -8.82
C LYS A 383 -5.46 -28.29 -9.88
N GLU A 384 -6.71 -28.51 -9.49
CA GLU A 384 -7.87 -28.45 -10.39
C GLU A 384 -8.06 -27.04 -10.97
N ALA A 385 -7.88 -25.99 -10.17
CA ALA A 385 -7.93 -24.61 -10.65
C ALA A 385 -6.75 -24.28 -11.60
N GLN A 386 -5.56 -24.81 -11.34
CA GLN A 386 -4.38 -24.67 -12.22
C GLN A 386 -4.57 -25.40 -13.55
N GLU A 387 -5.18 -26.58 -13.54
CA GLU A 387 -5.50 -27.36 -14.73
C GLU A 387 -6.62 -26.71 -15.55
N ALA A 388 -7.67 -26.20 -14.88
CA ALA A 388 -8.78 -25.49 -15.51
C ALA A 388 -8.38 -24.11 -16.09
N ALA A 389 -7.44 -23.42 -15.46
CA ALA A 389 -6.96 -22.13 -15.93
C ALA A 389 -5.95 -22.21 -17.08
N GLY A 390 -5.58 -23.42 -17.53
CA GLY A 390 -4.64 -23.60 -18.65
C GLY A 390 -3.27 -22.97 -18.38
N PHE A 391 -2.84 -22.92 -17.11
CA PHE A 391 -1.53 -22.38 -16.79
C PHE A 391 -0.44 -23.16 -17.51
N ALA A 392 0.20 -22.52 -18.48
CA ALA A 392 1.35 -23.04 -19.15
C ALA A 392 2.38 -23.54 -18.12
N ARG A 393 2.91 -24.76 -18.35
CA ARG A 393 4.01 -25.30 -17.55
C ARG A 393 5.14 -24.28 -17.57
N PHE A 394 5.32 -23.56 -16.48
CA PHE A 394 6.42 -22.64 -16.33
C PHE A 394 7.72 -23.41 -16.44
N HIS A 395 8.48 -23.14 -17.49
CA HIS A 395 9.86 -23.56 -17.56
C HIS A 395 10.62 -22.96 -16.37
N SER A 396 11.61 -23.69 -15.86
CA SER A 396 12.48 -23.25 -14.77
C SER A 396 12.91 -21.80 -14.99
N ILE A 397 12.63 -20.91 -14.03
CA ILE A 397 13.18 -19.55 -14.03
C ILE A 397 14.62 -19.71 -13.53
N PRO A 398 15.64 -19.54 -14.38
CA PRO A 398 17.03 -19.79 -13.98
C PRO A 398 17.58 -18.74 -13.02
N GLU A 399 16.92 -17.55 -12.96
CA GLU A 399 17.42 -16.39 -12.23
C GLU A 399 16.27 -15.67 -11.55
N TYR A 400 16.49 -15.21 -10.31
CA TYR A 400 15.51 -14.42 -9.59
C TYR A 400 15.38 -13.02 -10.23
N LYS A 401 14.27 -12.80 -10.92
CA LYS A 401 13.87 -11.51 -11.52
C LYS A 401 12.59 -11.03 -10.86
N PRO A 402 12.67 -10.12 -9.87
CA PRO A 402 11.49 -9.63 -9.20
C PRO A 402 10.62 -8.77 -10.13
N LEU A 403 9.31 -8.86 -9.94
CA LEU A 403 8.34 -7.95 -10.53
C LEU A 403 8.45 -6.59 -9.83
N ILE A 404 8.80 -5.57 -10.59
CA ILE A 404 8.82 -4.17 -10.15
C ILE A 404 7.83 -3.39 -10.99
N LEU A 405 6.98 -2.63 -10.34
CA LEU A 405 6.04 -1.71 -10.98
C LEU A 405 6.60 -0.28 -10.91
N GLY A 406 6.64 0.39 -12.05
CA GLY A 406 7.07 1.77 -12.16
C GLY A 406 6.01 2.76 -11.68
N ARG A 407 6.43 3.97 -11.33
CA ARG A 407 5.55 5.09 -10.96
C ARG A 407 4.64 5.56 -12.10
N ASP A 408 5.01 5.26 -13.34
CA ASP A 408 4.24 5.54 -14.57
C ASP A 408 3.35 4.38 -15.01
N GLU A 409 3.47 3.22 -14.36
CA GLU A 409 2.75 2.00 -14.72
C GLU A 409 1.52 1.74 -13.83
N ALA A 410 1.66 1.99 -12.52
CA ALA A 410 0.59 1.71 -11.57
C ALA A 410 0.67 2.60 -10.32
N TYR A 411 -0.49 2.87 -9.69
CA TYR A 411 -0.55 3.46 -8.35
C TYR A 411 0.17 2.60 -7.31
N ILE A 412 0.16 1.27 -7.48
CA ILE A 412 0.97 0.34 -6.64
C ILE A 412 2.46 0.66 -6.78
N GLY A 413 2.93 1.00 -7.98
CA GLY A 413 4.31 1.43 -8.22
C GLY A 413 4.66 2.74 -7.51
N VAL A 414 3.76 3.73 -7.54
CA VAL A 414 3.92 4.99 -6.79
C VAL A 414 3.97 4.73 -5.29
N LEU A 415 3.03 3.94 -4.78
CA LEU A 415 2.96 3.54 -3.38
C LEU A 415 4.26 2.89 -2.89
N ILE A 416 4.72 1.87 -3.59
CA ILE A 416 5.92 1.12 -3.18
C ILE A 416 7.16 2.01 -3.26
N ASP A 417 7.30 2.78 -4.33
CA ASP A 417 8.44 3.68 -4.48
C ASP A 417 8.47 4.77 -3.39
N ASP A 418 7.32 5.38 -3.05
CA ASP A 418 7.23 6.32 -1.93
C ASP A 418 7.69 5.67 -0.61
N LEU A 419 7.23 4.47 -0.32
CA LEU A 419 7.59 3.76 0.91
C LEU A 419 9.10 3.49 0.99
N VAL A 420 9.69 2.93 -0.07
CA VAL A 420 11.09 2.48 -0.03
C VAL A 420 12.11 3.61 -0.21
N THR A 421 11.69 4.78 -0.70
CA THR A 421 12.56 5.94 -0.92
C THR A 421 12.35 7.05 0.09
N LEU A 422 11.11 7.38 0.43
CA LEU A 422 10.76 8.46 1.36
C LEU A 422 10.62 7.98 2.80
N GLY A 423 10.29 6.69 2.99
CA GLY A 423 9.87 6.17 4.28
C GLY A 423 8.53 6.75 4.74
N THR A 424 8.18 6.51 6.00
CA THR A 424 6.98 7.13 6.58
C THR A 424 7.18 7.45 8.06
N LYS A 425 6.68 8.62 8.47
CA LYS A 425 6.66 9.07 9.87
C LYS A 425 5.24 9.08 10.44
N GLU A 426 4.25 8.97 9.58
CA GLU A 426 2.82 8.87 9.89
C GLU A 426 2.20 7.78 9.00
N PRO A 427 1.06 7.17 9.37
CA PRO A 427 0.43 6.16 8.52
C PRO A 427 0.22 6.64 7.09
N TYR A 428 0.90 5.98 6.14
CA TYR A 428 0.86 6.35 4.73
C TYR A 428 -0.52 6.04 4.13
N ARG A 429 -1.02 6.97 3.31
CA ARG A 429 -2.20 6.81 2.46
C ARG A 429 -1.86 7.20 1.03
N MET A 430 -2.31 6.38 0.08
CA MET A 430 -2.17 6.65 -1.34
C MET A 430 -3.28 7.59 -1.81
N PHE A 431 -2.91 8.81 -2.17
CA PHE A 431 -3.79 9.78 -2.81
C PHE A 431 -3.38 9.98 -4.25
N THR A 432 -4.35 10.25 -5.12
CA THR A 432 -4.09 10.54 -6.54
C THR A 432 -3.11 11.70 -6.74
N ALA A 433 -3.06 12.64 -5.78
CA ALA A 433 -2.12 13.76 -5.80
C ALA A 433 -0.65 13.35 -5.68
N ARG A 434 -0.36 12.13 -5.20
CA ARG A 434 1.01 11.60 -5.10
C ARG A 434 1.56 11.13 -6.44
N ALA A 435 0.69 10.88 -7.41
CA ALA A 435 1.07 10.40 -8.74
C ALA A 435 1.34 11.60 -9.68
N GLU A 436 2.52 11.63 -10.28
CA GLU A 436 2.94 12.65 -11.23
C GLU A 436 2.28 12.48 -12.60
N TYR A 437 1.92 11.23 -12.94
CA TYR A 437 1.44 10.84 -14.27
C TYR A 437 -0.03 10.41 -14.26
N ARG A 438 -0.90 11.20 -13.60
CA ARG A 438 -2.31 10.84 -13.35
C ARG A 438 -3.13 10.55 -14.61
N LEU A 439 -2.87 11.24 -15.71
CA LEU A 439 -3.56 10.97 -16.98
C LEU A 439 -3.13 9.62 -17.60
N LYS A 440 -1.95 9.13 -17.25
CA LYS A 440 -1.46 7.80 -17.64
C LYS A 440 -1.96 6.70 -16.71
N LEU A 441 -2.20 7.03 -15.43
CA LEU A 441 -2.57 6.07 -14.39
C LEU A 441 -4.09 6.00 -14.18
N ARG A 442 -4.86 6.08 -15.28
CA ARG A 442 -6.31 5.89 -15.19
C ARG A 442 -6.63 4.45 -14.78
N TYR A 443 -7.75 4.28 -14.03
CA TYR A 443 -8.21 2.94 -13.63
C TYR A 443 -8.75 2.15 -14.83
N ASP A 444 -9.37 2.84 -15.79
CA ASP A 444 -10.07 2.28 -16.94
C ASP A 444 -9.12 1.67 -18.00
N ASP A 445 -7.82 2.00 -17.97
CA ASP A 445 -6.81 1.47 -18.90
C ASP A 445 -5.64 0.76 -18.19
N ALA A 446 -5.84 0.28 -16.96
CA ALA A 446 -4.81 -0.46 -16.22
C ALA A 446 -4.40 -1.75 -16.94
N ASP A 447 -5.32 -2.42 -17.65
CA ASP A 447 -5.03 -3.59 -18.47
C ASP A 447 -4.06 -3.26 -19.63
N ARG A 448 -4.16 -2.07 -20.26
CA ARG A 448 -3.23 -1.61 -21.28
C ARG A 448 -1.79 -1.57 -20.80
N ARG A 449 -1.58 -1.12 -19.56
CA ARG A 449 -0.23 -0.96 -18.97
C ARG A 449 0.31 -2.25 -18.36
N LEU A 450 -0.56 -3.09 -17.80
CA LEU A 450 -0.15 -4.17 -16.91
C LEU A 450 -0.36 -5.57 -17.49
N ALA A 451 -1.21 -5.76 -18.51
CA ALA A 451 -1.54 -7.09 -19.03
C ALA A 451 -0.31 -7.86 -19.52
N LYS A 452 0.64 -7.19 -20.19
CA LYS A 452 1.89 -7.81 -20.63
C LYS A 452 2.71 -8.32 -19.46
N LYS A 453 2.91 -7.49 -18.42
CA LYS A 453 3.62 -7.89 -17.20
C LYS A 453 2.92 -9.03 -16.47
N ALA A 454 1.59 -8.97 -16.39
CA ALA A 454 0.79 -10.01 -15.78
C ALA A 454 0.90 -11.35 -16.54
N PHE A 455 0.90 -11.31 -17.88
CA PHE A 455 1.12 -12.47 -18.71
C PHE A 455 2.54 -13.05 -18.55
N GLU A 456 3.57 -12.21 -18.63
CA GLU A 456 4.96 -12.60 -18.41
C GLU A 456 5.19 -13.15 -16.99
N ALA A 457 4.45 -12.63 -16.01
CA ALA A 457 4.45 -13.12 -14.62
C ALA A 457 3.64 -14.41 -14.43
N GLY A 458 2.90 -14.87 -15.45
CA GLY A 458 2.04 -16.04 -15.39
C GLY A 458 0.77 -15.85 -14.57
N LEU A 459 0.34 -14.62 -14.40
CA LEU A 459 -0.90 -14.25 -13.71
C LEU A 459 -2.10 -14.14 -14.65
N LYS A 460 -1.85 -14.01 -15.95
CA LYS A 460 -2.87 -14.06 -17.00
C LYS A 460 -2.56 -15.16 -18.02
N SER A 461 -3.59 -15.81 -18.52
CA SER A 461 -3.49 -16.76 -19.61
C SER A 461 -3.19 -16.06 -20.94
N GLN A 462 -2.75 -16.82 -21.94
CA GLN A 462 -2.56 -16.34 -23.32
C GLN A 462 -3.85 -15.72 -23.86
N ALA A 463 -5.00 -16.39 -23.68
CA ALA A 463 -6.30 -15.92 -24.16
C ALA A 463 -6.71 -14.58 -23.52
N GLN A 464 -6.48 -14.40 -22.21
CA GLN A 464 -6.76 -13.13 -21.53
C GLN A 464 -5.85 -12.00 -22.04
N TYR A 465 -4.58 -12.28 -22.31
CA TYR A 465 -3.67 -11.29 -22.86
C TYR A 465 -4.03 -10.90 -24.30
N GLU A 466 -4.38 -11.88 -25.15
CA GLU A 466 -4.84 -11.65 -26.53
C GLU A 466 -6.14 -10.84 -26.57
N ALA A 467 -7.08 -11.08 -25.63
CA ALA A 467 -8.30 -10.29 -25.52
C ALA A 467 -8.00 -8.80 -25.23
N VAL A 468 -7.00 -8.52 -24.39
CA VAL A 468 -6.55 -7.15 -24.13
C VAL A 468 -5.94 -6.52 -25.38
N LEU A 469 -5.08 -7.24 -26.11
CA LEU A 469 -4.50 -6.73 -27.35
C LEU A 469 -5.58 -6.37 -28.38
N LYS A 470 -6.55 -7.27 -28.58
CA LYS A 470 -7.68 -7.03 -29.49
C LYS A 470 -8.53 -5.83 -29.08
N LYS A 471 -8.78 -5.65 -27.77
CA LYS A 471 -9.48 -4.47 -27.26
C LYS A 471 -8.76 -3.18 -27.69
N TYR A 472 -7.44 -3.11 -27.53
CA TYR A 472 -6.69 -1.89 -27.85
C TYR A 472 -6.43 -1.68 -29.34
N GLU A 473 -6.48 -2.72 -30.18
CA GLU A 473 -6.60 -2.59 -31.63
C GLU A 473 -7.89 -1.86 -32.00
N GLN A 474 -9.03 -2.27 -31.42
CA GLN A 474 -10.32 -1.61 -31.63
C GLN A 474 -10.35 -0.16 -31.09
N VAL A 475 -9.69 0.10 -29.94
CA VAL A 475 -9.54 1.48 -29.43
C VAL A 475 -8.75 2.34 -30.43
N ALA A 476 -7.70 1.82 -31.04
CA ALA A 476 -6.92 2.55 -32.02
C ALA A 476 -7.74 2.86 -33.30
N GLU A 477 -8.55 1.90 -33.77
CA GLU A 477 -9.45 2.09 -34.90
C GLU A 477 -10.51 3.17 -34.60
N ALA A 478 -11.15 3.10 -33.43
CA ALA A 478 -12.12 4.08 -32.98
C ALA A 478 -11.49 5.49 -32.82
N SER A 479 -10.27 5.57 -32.28
CA SER A 479 -9.52 6.82 -32.14
C SER A 479 -9.21 7.45 -33.49
N ALA A 480 -8.79 6.66 -34.47
CA ALA A 480 -8.55 7.14 -35.83
C ALA A 480 -9.80 7.67 -36.53
N LEU A 481 -10.99 7.10 -36.21
CA LEU A 481 -12.27 7.61 -36.69
C LEU A 481 -12.59 8.97 -36.04
N LEU A 482 -12.43 9.07 -34.72
CA LEU A 482 -12.68 10.30 -33.95
C LEU A 482 -11.71 11.44 -34.29
N GLU A 483 -10.46 11.13 -34.63
CA GLU A 483 -9.50 12.15 -35.11
C GLU A 483 -9.91 12.76 -36.46
N LYS A 484 -10.57 11.98 -37.32
CA LYS A 484 -11.10 12.47 -38.61
C LYS A 484 -12.42 13.21 -38.44
N ASN A 485 -13.27 12.75 -37.52
CA ASN A 485 -14.57 13.35 -37.23
C ASN A 485 -14.83 13.32 -35.70
N PRO A 486 -14.48 14.39 -34.96
CA PRO A 486 -14.64 14.47 -33.51
C PRO A 486 -16.10 14.34 -33.00
N GLU A 487 -17.08 14.58 -33.87
CA GLU A 487 -18.51 14.47 -33.54
C GLU A 487 -19.13 13.14 -34.00
N ALA A 488 -18.31 12.18 -34.45
CA ALA A 488 -18.80 10.88 -34.86
C ALA A 488 -19.55 10.18 -33.74
N GLN A 489 -20.70 9.58 -34.08
CA GLN A 489 -21.40 8.66 -33.19
C GLN A 489 -20.73 7.29 -33.25
N ASN A 490 -20.88 6.50 -32.17
CA ASN A 490 -20.35 5.15 -32.10
C ASN A 490 -20.94 4.27 -33.24
N PRO A 491 -20.13 3.79 -34.19
CA PRO A 491 -20.63 3.00 -35.33
C PRO A 491 -20.88 1.52 -35.00
N GLY A 492 -20.72 1.09 -33.72
CA GLY A 492 -20.90 -0.28 -33.28
C GLY A 492 -19.74 -0.86 -32.46
N PHE A 493 -18.77 -0.03 -32.04
CA PHE A 493 -17.77 -0.48 -31.07
C PHE A 493 -18.41 -0.75 -29.70
N ALA A 494 -17.80 -1.63 -28.93
CA ALA A 494 -18.22 -1.84 -27.55
C ALA A 494 -18.16 -0.52 -26.74
N PRO A 495 -19.09 -0.28 -25.81
CA PRO A 495 -19.17 1.00 -25.10
C PRO A 495 -17.87 1.42 -24.41
N ASN A 496 -17.16 0.47 -23.77
CA ASN A 496 -15.87 0.70 -23.13
C ASN A 496 -14.76 1.04 -24.14
N VAL A 497 -14.74 0.42 -25.32
CA VAL A 497 -13.80 0.74 -26.41
C VAL A 497 -14.01 2.17 -26.89
N TRP A 498 -15.28 2.54 -27.15
CA TRP A 498 -15.62 3.88 -27.60
C TRP A 498 -15.28 4.96 -26.58
N ALA A 499 -15.62 4.72 -25.32
CA ALA A 499 -15.29 5.62 -24.23
C ALA A 499 -13.75 5.84 -24.08
N HIS A 500 -12.96 4.77 -24.23
CA HIS A 500 -11.50 4.89 -24.25
C HIS A 500 -11.01 5.76 -25.40
N ALA A 501 -11.49 5.53 -26.61
CA ALA A 501 -11.09 6.28 -27.78
C ALA A 501 -11.42 7.78 -27.65
N LEU A 502 -12.59 8.11 -27.11
CA LEU A 502 -12.98 9.50 -26.81
C LEU A 502 -11.99 10.17 -25.85
N VAL A 503 -11.57 9.48 -24.80
CA VAL A 503 -10.58 10.00 -23.83
C VAL A 503 -9.20 10.15 -24.47
N ASP A 504 -8.74 9.14 -25.19
CA ASP A 504 -7.42 9.15 -25.84
C ASP A 504 -7.30 10.32 -26.84
N VAL A 505 -8.33 10.56 -27.68
CA VAL A 505 -8.35 11.68 -28.62
C VAL A 505 -8.47 13.03 -27.90
N LYS A 506 -9.39 13.17 -26.94
CA LYS A 506 -9.62 14.42 -26.19
C LYS A 506 -8.37 14.87 -25.43
N TYR A 507 -7.63 13.93 -24.86
CA TYR A 507 -6.47 14.23 -24.02
C TYR A 507 -5.12 13.94 -24.68
N LYS A 508 -5.08 13.65 -25.98
CA LYS A 508 -3.90 13.27 -26.76
C LYS A 508 -2.68 14.14 -26.46
N TYR A 509 -2.82 15.47 -26.59
CA TYR A 509 -1.72 16.41 -26.33
C TYR A 509 -1.14 16.29 -24.91
N TYR A 510 -2.00 16.14 -23.92
CA TYR A 510 -1.59 16.04 -22.52
C TYR A 510 -0.92 14.69 -22.22
N ILE A 511 -1.41 13.62 -22.83
CA ILE A 511 -0.84 12.28 -22.71
C ILE A 511 0.57 12.29 -23.31
N GLU A 512 0.75 12.78 -24.55
CA GLU A 512 2.06 12.90 -25.21
C GLU A 512 3.05 13.76 -24.41
N LYS A 513 2.56 14.83 -23.76
CA LYS A 513 3.38 15.66 -22.87
C LYS A 513 3.83 14.89 -21.63
N GLN A 514 2.96 14.03 -21.06
CA GLN A 514 3.34 13.15 -19.96
C GLN A 514 4.32 12.08 -20.41
N ASP A 515 4.15 11.48 -21.58
CA ASP A 515 5.05 10.46 -22.13
C ASP A 515 6.48 10.96 -22.24
N ARG A 516 6.66 12.19 -22.75
CA ARG A 516 7.99 12.83 -22.78
C ARG A 516 8.62 13.03 -21.40
N ARG A 517 7.81 13.23 -20.35
CA ARG A 517 8.30 13.31 -18.96
C ARG A 517 8.67 11.92 -18.43
N VAL A 518 7.88 10.91 -18.75
CA VAL A 518 8.14 9.51 -18.41
C VAL A 518 9.46 9.04 -19.03
N GLU A 519 9.71 9.34 -20.29
CA GLU A 519 10.99 9.02 -20.94
C GLU A 519 12.20 9.63 -20.20
N LYS A 520 12.08 10.90 -19.76
CA LYS A 520 13.12 11.52 -18.95
C LYS A 520 13.33 10.82 -17.61
N MET A 521 12.24 10.42 -16.95
CA MET A 521 12.30 9.66 -15.70
C MET A 521 13.01 8.31 -15.94
N HIS A 522 12.64 7.57 -16.99
CA HIS A 522 13.27 6.29 -17.31
C HIS A 522 14.78 6.42 -17.55
N ARG A 523 15.25 7.52 -18.13
CA ARG A 523 16.70 7.77 -18.27
C ARG A 523 17.41 7.81 -16.91
N LEU A 524 16.82 8.44 -15.89
CA LEU A 524 17.37 8.46 -14.52
C LEU A 524 17.22 7.11 -13.81
N GLU A 525 16.10 6.40 -14.03
CA GLU A 525 15.89 5.06 -13.48
C GLU A 525 16.84 4.02 -14.08
N ASN A 526 17.31 4.22 -15.30
CA ASN A 526 18.29 3.34 -15.93
C ASN A 526 19.72 3.57 -15.41
N LEU A 527 19.99 4.68 -14.75
CA LEU A 527 21.29 4.95 -14.13
C LEU A 527 21.36 4.32 -12.75
N ARG A 528 22.05 3.19 -12.66
CA ARG A 528 22.16 2.36 -11.46
C ARG A 528 23.19 2.91 -10.49
N ILE A 529 22.86 2.81 -9.19
CA ILE A 529 23.79 3.10 -8.10
C ILE A 529 24.18 1.74 -7.49
N PRO A 530 25.47 1.36 -7.51
CA PRO A 530 25.93 0.15 -6.85
C PRO A 530 25.58 0.15 -5.36
N GLN A 531 25.16 -0.98 -4.82
CA GLN A 531 24.75 -1.06 -3.41
C GLN A 531 25.90 -0.76 -2.43
N ASN A 532 27.13 -1.05 -2.83
CA ASN A 532 28.34 -0.74 -2.08
C ASN A 532 28.95 0.62 -2.43
N PHE A 533 28.21 1.50 -3.16
CA PHE A 533 28.71 2.81 -3.55
C PHE A 533 29.10 3.62 -2.30
N ASP A 534 30.33 4.14 -2.32
CA ASP A 534 30.83 5.00 -1.24
C ASP A 534 30.47 6.46 -1.49
N TYR A 535 29.42 6.91 -0.81
CA TYR A 535 28.99 8.32 -0.87
C TYR A 535 29.99 9.26 -0.17
N GLY A 536 30.89 8.73 0.68
CA GLY A 536 31.98 9.46 1.30
C GLY A 536 33.05 9.91 0.31
N SER A 537 33.20 9.20 -0.82
CA SER A 537 34.14 9.53 -1.88
C SER A 537 33.78 10.80 -2.66
N ILE A 538 32.59 11.39 -2.47
CA ILE A 538 32.15 12.61 -3.13
C ILE A 538 32.36 13.82 -2.21
N PRO A 539 33.44 14.62 -2.36
CA PRO A 539 33.77 15.70 -1.42
C PRO A 539 32.71 16.79 -1.33
N SER A 540 32.05 17.10 -2.46
CA SER A 540 31.06 18.19 -2.56
C SER A 540 29.64 17.79 -2.16
N LEU A 541 29.41 16.54 -1.74
CA LEU A 541 28.12 16.09 -1.26
C LEU A 541 27.91 16.57 0.17
N SER A 542 26.76 17.22 0.45
CA SER A 542 26.46 17.69 1.79
C SER A 542 26.38 16.54 2.80
N ALA A 543 26.73 16.79 4.06
CA ALA A 543 26.64 15.78 5.12
C ALA A 543 25.19 15.23 5.27
N GLU A 544 24.19 16.10 5.09
CA GLU A 544 22.77 15.72 5.11
C GLU A 544 22.44 14.79 3.94
N SER A 545 22.81 15.16 2.71
CA SER A 545 22.56 14.35 1.52
C SER A 545 23.28 13.00 1.59
N ARG A 546 24.52 13.00 2.06
CA ARG A 546 25.30 11.79 2.29
C ARG A 546 24.61 10.85 3.28
N GLY A 547 24.25 11.35 4.46
CA GLY A 547 23.59 10.52 5.48
C GLY A 547 22.25 9.93 5.00
N LYS A 548 21.46 10.69 4.21
CA LYS A 548 20.22 10.21 3.62
C LYS A 548 20.46 9.13 2.57
N LEU A 549 21.41 9.33 1.67
CA LEU A 549 21.77 8.34 0.64
C LEU A 549 22.32 7.05 1.25
N GLU A 550 23.14 7.15 2.30
CA GLU A 550 23.65 6.00 3.05
C GLU A 550 22.55 5.25 3.79
N SER A 551 21.58 5.96 4.36
CA SER A 551 20.45 5.37 5.08
C SER A 551 19.49 4.63 4.13
N VAL A 552 19.10 5.28 3.03
CA VAL A 552 18.12 4.74 2.07
C VAL A 552 18.74 3.75 1.11
N ARG A 553 20.01 3.97 0.70
CA ARG A 553 20.69 3.13 -0.32
C ARG A 553 19.84 2.95 -1.58
N PRO A 554 19.52 4.06 -2.29
CA PRO A 554 18.73 3.97 -3.51
C PRO A 554 19.45 3.16 -4.59
N LEU A 555 18.68 2.44 -5.41
CA LEU A 555 19.21 1.58 -6.48
C LEU A 555 19.46 2.33 -7.78
N THR A 556 18.83 3.50 -7.94
CA THR A 556 18.89 4.30 -9.16
C THR A 556 19.03 5.78 -8.84
N LEU A 557 19.51 6.56 -9.80
CA LEU A 557 19.51 8.02 -9.67
C LEU A 557 18.08 8.59 -9.61
N GLY A 558 17.12 7.95 -10.28
CA GLY A 558 15.71 8.32 -10.17
C GLY A 558 15.20 8.19 -8.74
N GLN A 559 15.48 7.08 -8.06
CA GLN A 559 15.16 6.92 -6.63
C GLN A 559 15.90 7.94 -5.76
N ALA A 560 17.19 8.15 -5.99
CA ALA A 560 17.98 9.13 -5.25
C ALA A 560 17.37 10.54 -5.35
N SER A 561 16.89 10.92 -6.53
CA SER A 561 16.29 12.25 -6.77
C SER A 561 14.97 12.49 -6.04
N ARG A 562 14.28 11.42 -5.63
CA ARG A 562 13.01 11.48 -4.88
C ARG A 562 13.19 11.51 -3.36
N ILE A 563 14.38 11.20 -2.86
CA ILE A 563 14.64 11.25 -1.42
C ILE A 563 14.52 12.71 -0.93
N SER A 564 13.69 12.93 0.08
CA SER A 564 13.46 14.26 0.64
C SER A 564 14.77 14.93 1.09
N GLY A 565 15.05 16.12 0.54
CA GLY A 565 16.24 16.91 0.85
C GLY A 565 17.47 16.60 0.00
N ILE A 566 17.39 15.68 -0.97
CA ILE A 566 18.38 15.54 -2.03
C ILE A 566 18.11 16.61 -3.10
N ARG A 567 19.14 17.35 -3.49
CA ARG A 567 19.06 18.46 -4.44
C ARG A 567 19.44 17.99 -5.84
N ASN A 568 19.00 18.74 -6.85
CA ASN A 568 19.42 18.48 -8.24
C ASN A 568 20.95 18.54 -8.41
N SER A 569 21.65 19.40 -7.66
CA SER A 569 23.12 19.46 -7.64
C SER A 569 23.73 18.14 -7.15
N ASP A 570 23.15 17.52 -6.12
CA ASP A 570 23.63 16.25 -5.59
C ASP A 570 23.46 15.11 -6.62
N ILE A 571 22.35 15.12 -7.36
CA ILE A 571 22.10 14.18 -8.47
C ILE A 571 23.10 14.36 -9.59
N MET A 572 23.44 15.59 -9.94
CA MET A 572 24.46 15.88 -10.96
C MET A 572 25.85 15.39 -10.51
N LEU A 573 26.20 15.57 -9.24
CA LEU A 573 27.43 15.03 -8.67
C LEU A 573 27.45 13.49 -8.76
N LEU A 574 26.38 12.83 -8.31
CA LEU A 574 26.25 11.37 -8.42
C LEU A 574 26.42 10.89 -9.86
N MET A 575 25.82 11.59 -10.84
CA MET A 575 25.98 11.24 -12.27
C MET A 575 27.44 11.26 -12.73
N VAL A 576 28.25 12.16 -12.21
CA VAL A 576 29.68 12.27 -12.56
C VAL A 576 30.47 11.10 -11.97
N TYR A 577 30.19 10.74 -10.73
CA TYR A 577 30.91 9.67 -10.01
C TYR A 577 30.41 8.26 -10.33
N LEU A 578 29.27 8.12 -11.00
CA LEU A 578 28.74 6.83 -11.48
C LEU A 578 29.17 6.49 -12.93
N LYS A 579 29.86 7.39 -13.61
CA LYS A 579 30.48 7.12 -14.92
C LYS A 579 31.80 6.40 -14.75
#